data_a92918059a24ac96d42c876ffff1a576
#
_entry.id   a92918059a24ac96d42c876ffff1a576
#
_cell.length_a   1.000
_cell.length_b   1.000
_cell.length_c   1.000
_cell.angle_alpha   90.00
_cell.angle_beta   90.00
_cell.angle_gamma   90.00
#
_symmetry.space_group_name_H-M   'P 1'
#
loop_
_entity.id
_entity.type
_entity.pdbx_description
1 polymer ?
#
loop_
_entity_poly.entity_id
_entity_poly.type
_entity_poly.pdbx_seq_one_letter_code
_entity_poly.pdbx_strand_id
1 'polypeptide(L)'
;MASQENKDRASTAAQLTSDITRLLRKLSGMTQEELGSRIGYTKSAVSALETGAQPATEQMLDGLEKAIGSGMGIFTAAKKYVRLDKYPRHFRDFARLEQQALTLCTYENFMVDGLFQTEEYARALTSGGYPPLPESMVEEIVAARMARKAVFDREPMALIEMVLEESVLRRPFGSWDIMRGQLKHLIDCSRRPNVSIQVLPMERGLRGQHAGAWGPMKLVQTPEHRMMVYLEGQGTSNLLSEPAEVTQRFHRYAKIRAQALGPDESLSLIERLAGEL
;
A
#
# COMPACT_ATOMS: atom_id res chain seq x y z
N MET A 1 27.22 14.73 -2.40
CA MET A 1 26.59 14.16 -3.60
C MET A 1 25.20 13.58 -3.36
N ALA A 2 24.77 13.29 -2.13
CA ALA A 2 23.43 12.76 -1.83
C ALA A 2 22.26 13.78 -1.90
N SER A 3 22.52 15.09 -2.00
CA SER A 3 21.46 16.11 -2.03
C SER A 3 20.92 16.44 -3.42
N GLN A 4 21.57 16.01 -4.47
CA GLN A 4 21.17 16.27 -5.86
C GLN A 4 20.26 15.16 -6.42
N GLU A 5 20.44 13.91 -5.98
CA GLU A 5 19.58 12.77 -6.37
C GLU A 5 18.15 12.83 -5.81
N ASN A 6 17.92 13.61 -4.74
CA ASN A 6 16.59 13.77 -4.15
C ASN A 6 15.75 14.88 -4.81
N LYS A 7 16.36 15.75 -5.65
CA LYS A 7 15.64 16.80 -6.40
C LYS A 7 15.00 16.32 -7.70
N ASP A 8 15.42 15.19 -8.24
CA ASP A 8 14.90 14.65 -9.51
C ASP A 8 13.71 13.69 -9.36
N ARG A 9 13.01 13.68 -8.22
CA ARG A 9 11.97 12.70 -7.90
C ARG A 9 10.56 13.25 -7.70
N ALA A 10 10.20 14.33 -8.34
CA ALA A 10 8.78 14.54 -8.58
C ALA A 10 8.29 13.35 -9.45
N SER A 11 7.21 12.67 -9.03
CA SER A 11 6.66 11.60 -9.87
C SER A 11 6.24 12.20 -11.22
N THR A 12 6.22 11.40 -12.27
CA THR A 12 5.76 11.85 -13.60
C THR A 12 4.35 12.48 -13.51
N ALA A 13 3.50 11.96 -12.63
CA ALA A 13 2.16 12.51 -12.39
C ALA A 13 2.20 13.85 -11.65
N ALA A 14 3.04 14.02 -10.64
CA ALA A 14 3.20 15.29 -9.93
C ALA A 14 3.77 16.36 -10.88
N GLN A 15 4.77 16.01 -11.67
CA GLN A 15 5.35 16.94 -12.67
C GLN A 15 4.32 17.36 -13.71
N LEU A 16 3.55 16.41 -14.27
CA LEU A 16 2.47 16.72 -15.21
C LEU A 16 1.41 17.63 -14.57
N THR A 17 1.03 17.36 -13.32
CA THR A 17 0.08 18.21 -12.57
C THR A 17 0.62 19.63 -12.39
N SER A 18 1.91 19.78 -12.09
CA SER A 18 2.59 21.07 -11.98
C SER A 18 2.57 21.84 -13.29
N ASP A 19 2.90 21.17 -14.40
CA ASP A 19 2.91 21.79 -15.74
C ASP A 19 1.51 22.20 -16.19
N ILE A 20 0.50 21.33 -15.97
CA ILE A 20 -0.91 21.65 -16.27
C ILE A 20 -1.39 22.83 -15.43
N THR A 21 -1.09 22.87 -14.14
CA THR A 21 -1.46 23.99 -13.25
C THR A 21 -0.90 25.31 -13.80
N ARG A 22 0.39 25.30 -14.13
CA ARG A 22 1.06 26.50 -14.69
C ARG A 22 0.48 26.93 -16.03
N LEU A 23 0.19 25.99 -16.92
CA LEU A 23 -0.44 26.26 -18.22
C LEU A 23 -1.83 26.85 -18.06
N LEU A 24 -2.73 26.22 -17.31
CA LEU A 24 -4.10 26.66 -17.13
C LEU A 24 -4.19 28.00 -16.39
N ARG A 25 -3.32 28.24 -15.39
CA ARG A 25 -3.24 29.54 -14.74
C ARG A 25 -2.87 30.64 -15.74
N LYS A 26 -1.84 30.41 -16.58
CA LYS A 26 -1.42 31.38 -17.60
C LYS A 26 -2.53 31.63 -18.62
N LEU A 27 -3.21 30.61 -19.09
CA LEU A 27 -4.35 30.72 -20.02
C LEU A 27 -5.51 31.50 -19.39
N SER A 28 -5.72 31.38 -18.09
CA SER A 28 -6.73 32.15 -17.35
C SER A 28 -6.27 33.59 -17.02
N GLY A 29 -5.09 34.03 -17.47
CA GLY A 29 -4.55 35.34 -17.20
C GLY A 29 -4.20 35.67 -15.75
N MET A 30 -4.18 34.65 -14.86
CA MET A 30 -3.97 34.85 -13.44
C MET A 30 -2.48 34.85 -13.06
N THR A 31 -2.14 35.68 -12.08
CA THR A 31 -0.89 35.57 -11.36
C THR A 31 -0.91 34.40 -10.36
N GLN A 32 0.24 33.96 -9.86
CA GLN A 32 0.30 32.94 -8.79
C GLN A 32 -0.37 33.39 -7.50
N GLU A 33 -0.36 34.69 -7.23
CA GLU A 33 -1.00 35.29 -6.05
C GLU A 33 -2.53 35.26 -6.15
N GLU A 34 -3.06 35.64 -7.30
CA GLU A 34 -4.50 35.58 -7.57
C GLU A 34 -5.05 34.15 -7.54
N LEU A 35 -4.31 33.20 -8.15
CA LEU A 35 -4.68 31.79 -8.07
C LEU A 35 -4.63 31.29 -6.63
N GLY A 36 -3.55 31.60 -5.87
CA GLY A 36 -3.42 31.25 -4.48
C GLY A 36 -4.60 31.76 -3.64
N SER A 37 -4.96 33.02 -3.77
CA SER A 37 -6.10 33.62 -3.06
C SER A 37 -7.42 32.90 -3.37
N ARG A 38 -7.63 32.48 -4.63
CA ARG A 38 -8.85 31.77 -5.04
C ARG A 38 -8.98 30.35 -4.47
N ILE A 39 -7.84 29.66 -4.28
CA ILE A 39 -7.85 28.29 -3.81
C ILE A 39 -7.54 28.16 -2.31
N GLY A 40 -7.36 29.29 -1.60
CA GLY A 40 -7.08 29.32 -0.16
C GLY A 40 -5.61 29.00 0.19
N TYR A 41 -4.67 29.31 -0.71
CA TYR A 41 -3.23 29.07 -0.55
C TYR A 41 -2.41 30.34 -0.79
N THR A 42 -1.15 30.33 -0.33
CA THR A 42 -0.22 31.45 -0.57
C THR A 42 0.38 31.40 -1.98
N LYS A 43 0.89 32.52 -2.48
CA LYS A 43 1.70 32.59 -3.69
C LYS A 43 2.87 31.61 -3.66
N SER A 44 3.54 31.47 -2.51
CA SER A 44 4.69 30.54 -2.34
C SER A 44 4.24 29.08 -2.52
N ALA A 45 3.06 28.70 -2.02
CA ALA A 45 2.52 27.35 -2.19
C ALA A 45 2.19 27.06 -3.67
N VAL A 46 1.60 28.01 -4.38
CA VAL A 46 1.34 27.89 -5.83
C VAL A 46 2.65 27.81 -6.61
N SER A 47 3.65 28.63 -6.27
CA SER A 47 4.98 28.58 -6.88
C SER A 47 5.66 27.23 -6.65
N ALA A 48 5.61 26.71 -5.42
CA ALA A 48 6.18 25.39 -5.07
C ALA A 48 5.51 24.26 -5.87
N LEU A 49 4.18 24.32 -6.04
CA LEU A 49 3.45 23.38 -6.88
C LEU A 49 3.91 23.50 -8.36
N GLU A 50 3.91 24.70 -8.94
CA GLU A 50 4.23 24.90 -10.36
C GLU A 50 5.68 24.57 -10.73
N THR A 51 6.60 24.61 -9.74
CA THR A 51 7.99 24.20 -9.90
C THR A 51 8.26 22.73 -9.61
N GLY A 52 7.24 21.99 -9.14
CA GLY A 52 7.38 20.62 -8.71
C GLY A 52 8.13 20.46 -7.37
N ALA A 53 8.40 21.55 -6.65
CA ALA A 53 9.07 21.52 -5.34
C ALA A 53 8.19 20.90 -4.25
N GLN A 54 6.86 21.02 -4.39
CA GLN A 54 5.89 20.33 -3.55
C GLN A 54 4.76 19.73 -4.41
N PRO A 55 4.37 18.46 -4.19
CA PRO A 55 3.22 17.88 -4.86
C PRO A 55 1.92 18.55 -4.38
N ALA A 56 0.90 18.54 -5.25
CA ALA A 56 -0.43 19.03 -4.90
C ALA A 56 -1.07 18.17 -3.81
N THR A 57 -1.74 18.79 -2.85
CA THR A 57 -2.67 18.07 -1.95
C THR A 57 -4.02 17.86 -2.64
N GLU A 58 -4.82 16.90 -2.17
CA GLU A 58 -6.17 16.67 -2.72
C GLU A 58 -7.05 17.92 -2.59
N GLN A 59 -6.96 18.63 -1.46
CA GLN A 59 -7.68 19.88 -1.23
C GLN A 59 -7.22 20.97 -2.22
N MET A 60 -5.93 21.04 -2.52
CA MET A 60 -5.38 21.97 -3.52
C MET A 60 -5.93 21.64 -4.91
N LEU A 61 -6.00 20.37 -5.29
CA LEU A 61 -6.56 19.92 -6.57
C LEU A 61 -8.06 20.25 -6.68
N ASP A 62 -8.84 20.15 -5.60
CA ASP A 62 -10.24 20.59 -5.58
C ASP A 62 -10.39 22.09 -5.82
N GLY A 63 -9.52 22.87 -5.19
CA GLY A 63 -9.46 24.32 -5.43
C GLY A 63 -9.09 24.66 -6.87
N LEU A 64 -8.07 24.00 -7.42
CA LEU A 64 -7.61 24.18 -8.80
C LEU A 64 -8.70 23.82 -9.82
N GLU A 65 -9.44 22.71 -9.63
CA GLU A 65 -10.54 22.32 -10.50
C GLU A 65 -11.60 23.40 -10.57
N LYS A 66 -11.97 23.98 -9.43
CA LYS A 66 -12.95 25.08 -9.36
C LYS A 66 -12.44 26.40 -9.94
N ALA A 67 -11.15 26.71 -9.73
CA ALA A 67 -10.57 28.00 -10.11
C ALA A 67 -10.14 28.08 -11.57
N ILE A 68 -9.54 27.02 -12.12
CA ILE A 68 -8.94 26.99 -13.46
C ILE A 68 -9.22 25.71 -14.25
N GLY A 69 -9.92 24.73 -13.67
CA GLY A 69 -10.25 23.45 -14.33
C GLY A 69 -11.38 23.57 -15.36
N SER A 70 -12.15 24.66 -15.36
CA SER A 70 -13.22 24.96 -16.31
C SER A 70 -14.23 23.83 -16.54
N GLY A 71 -14.46 23.00 -15.52
CA GLY A 71 -15.37 21.84 -15.60
C GLY A 71 -14.84 20.65 -16.41
N MET A 72 -13.58 20.67 -16.83
CA MET A 72 -12.96 19.59 -17.61
C MET A 72 -12.62 18.35 -16.77
N GLY A 73 -12.63 18.45 -15.43
CA GLY A 73 -12.33 17.35 -14.54
C GLY A 73 -10.85 16.95 -14.49
N ILE A 74 -9.93 17.77 -14.99
CA ILE A 74 -8.51 17.48 -15.12
C ILE A 74 -7.87 17.24 -13.74
N PHE A 75 -8.09 18.15 -12.79
CA PHE A 75 -7.54 18.03 -11.45
C PHE A 75 -8.25 16.96 -10.62
N THR A 76 -9.54 16.73 -10.88
CA THR A 76 -10.28 15.61 -10.33
C THR A 76 -9.68 14.28 -10.79
N ALA A 77 -9.36 14.15 -12.08
CA ALA A 77 -8.66 12.97 -12.60
C ALA A 77 -7.24 12.82 -12.02
N ALA A 78 -6.52 13.91 -11.76
CA ALA A 78 -5.18 13.90 -11.19
C ALA A 78 -5.14 13.35 -9.75
N LYS A 79 -6.21 13.49 -8.95
CA LYS A 79 -6.25 13.05 -7.55
C LYS A 79 -5.85 11.61 -7.36
N LYS A 80 -6.35 10.70 -8.20
CA LYS A 80 -6.01 9.27 -8.08
C LYS A 80 -4.52 9.00 -8.24
N TYR A 81 -3.81 9.78 -9.06
CA TYR A 81 -2.38 9.64 -9.29
C TYR A 81 -1.57 10.28 -8.16
N VAL A 82 -2.01 11.43 -7.64
CA VAL A 82 -1.38 12.07 -6.47
C VAL A 82 -1.51 11.21 -5.21
N ARG A 83 -2.63 10.49 -5.04
CA ARG A 83 -2.76 9.47 -3.98
C ARG A 83 -1.72 8.36 -4.09
N LEU A 84 -1.44 7.91 -5.31
CA LEU A 84 -0.44 6.87 -5.57
C LEU A 84 0.99 7.35 -5.31
N ASP A 85 1.26 8.65 -5.43
CA ASP A 85 2.58 9.23 -5.17
C ASP A 85 3.03 9.15 -3.69
N LYS A 86 2.09 8.91 -2.77
CA LYS A 86 2.37 8.63 -1.35
C LYS A 86 3.04 7.26 -1.13
N TYR A 87 3.00 6.38 -2.13
CA TYR A 87 3.64 5.07 -2.07
C TYR A 87 5.03 5.10 -2.72
N PRO A 88 5.95 4.23 -2.27
CA PRO A 88 7.21 4.01 -2.97
C PRO A 88 6.95 3.67 -4.44
N ARG A 89 7.78 4.17 -5.34
CA ARG A 89 7.58 4.05 -6.80
C ARG A 89 7.34 2.60 -7.24
N HIS A 90 8.08 1.66 -6.65
CA HIS A 90 7.96 0.24 -6.94
C HIS A 90 6.63 -0.39 -6.47
N PHE A 91 5.90 0.26 -5.56
CA PHE A 91 4.63 -0.24 -5.01
C PHE A 91 3.39 0.39 -5.68
N ARG A 92 3.52 1.51 -6.40
CA ARG A 92 2.40 2.30 -6.93
C ARG A 92 1.48 1.52 -7.85
N ASP A 93 2.06 0.76 -8.77
CA ASP A 93 1.29 -0.04 -9.73
C ASP A 93 0.49 -1.13 -9.02
N PHE A 94 1.10 -1.78 -8.03
CA PHE A 94 0.40 -2.77 -7.22
C PHE A 94 -0.70 -2.13 -6.34
N ALA A 95 -0.43 -1.00 -5.69
CA ALA A 95 -1.42 -0.30 -4.86
C ALA A 95 -2.68 0.07 -5.66
N ARG A 96 -2.51 0.43 -6.94
CA ARG A 96 -3.63 0.68 -7.84
C ARG A 96 -4.44 -0.58 -8.14
N LEU A 97 -3.76 -1.70 -8.41
CA LEU A 97 -4.40 -2.99 -8.67
C LEU A 97 -5.12 -3.50 -7.41
N GLU A 98 -4.49 -3.40 -6.25
CA GLU A 98 -5.05 -3.80 -4.97
C GLU A 98 -6.39 -3.11 -4.68
N GLN A 99 -6.48 -1.81 -4.94
CA GLN A 99 -7.73 -1.05 -4.74
C GLN A 99 -8.89 -1.51 -5.61
N GLN A 100 -8.63 -2.17 -6.74
CA GLN A 100 -9.64 -2.60 -7.71
C GLN A 100 -9.78 -4.12 -7.78
N ALA A 101 -8.94 -4.87 -7.04
CA ALA A 101 -8.85 -6.31 -7.14
C ALA A 101 -10.18 -7.02 -6.82
N LEU A 102 -10.56 -8.03 -7.59
CA LEU A 102 -11.64 -8.94 -7.24
C LEU A 102 -11.21 -9.93 -6.16
N THR A 103 -9.94 -10.38 -6.25
CA THR A 103 -9.34 -11.29 -5.29
C THR A 103 -7.92 -10.85 -4.98
N LEU A 104 -7.56 -10.90 -3.71
CA LEU A 104 -6.21 -10.68 -3.21
C LEU A 104 -5.78 -11.91 -2.41
N CYS A 105 -4.69 -12.55 -2.82
CA CYS A 105 -4.11 -13.66 -2.07
C CYS A 105 -2.67 -13.30 -1.72
N THR A 106 -2.35 -13.31 -0.44
CA THR A 106 -1.04 -12.90 0.07
C THR A 106 -0.37 -14.03 0.82
N TYR A 107 0.92 -14.22 0.59
CA TYR A 107 1.79 -15.02 1.43
C TYR A 107 2.88 -14.14 2.03
N GLU A 108 3.02 -14.15 3.35
CA GLU A 108 3.98 -13.33 4.09
C GLU A 108 4.82 -14.19 5.05
N ASN A 109 6.13 -13.93 5.06
CA ASN A 109 7.09 -14.71 5.84
C ASN A 109 7.98 -13.87 6.77
N PHE A 110 7.85 -12.54 6.75
CA PHE A 110 8.66 -11.66 7.58
C PHE A 110 7.84 -10.74 8.48
N MET A 111 6.76 -10.14 7.95
CA MET A 111 5.90 -9.20 8.65
C MET A 111 4.43 -9.47 8.29
N VAL A 112 3.51 -8.94 9.06
CA VAL A 112 2.09 -8.95 8.70
C VAL A 112 1.88 -8.11 7.45
N ASP A 113 1.05 -8.58 6.50
CA ASP A 113 0.69 -7.81 5.31
C ASP A 113 0.16 -6.42 5.65
N GLY A 114 0.52 -5.43 4.85
CA GLY A 114 0.18 -4.03 5.10
C GLY A 114 -1.31 -3.73 5.23
N LEU A 115 -2.20 -4.50 4.60
CA LEU A 115 -3.65 -4.37 4.76
C LEU A 115 -4.12 -4.77 6.16
N PHE A 116 -3.44 -5.73 6.77
CA PHE A 116 -3.78 -6.29 8.07
C PHE A 116 -3.02 -5.67 9.24
N GLN A 117 -2.17 -4.66 9.01
CA GLN A 117 -1.42 -4.00 10.08
C GLN A 117 -2.29 -3.02 10.86
N THR A 118 -2.09 -2.96 12.19
CA THR A 118 -2.57 -1.82 12.98
C THR A 118 -1.71 -0.58 12.67
N GLU A 119 -2.18 0.60 13.05
CA GLU A 119 -1.41 1.84 12.85
C GLU A 119 -0.12 1.81 13.65
N GLU A 120 -0.17 1.36 14.90
CA GLU A 120 0.98 1.26 15.80
C GLU A 120 2.03 0.27 15.26
N TYR A 121 1.60 -0.89 14.75
CA TYR A 121 2.50 -1.87 14.14
C TYR A 121 3.13 -1.30 12.86
N ALA A 122 2.35 -0.66 11.99
CA ALA A 122 2.82 -0.02 10.78
C ALA A 122 3.83 1.10 11.07
N ARG A 123 3.57 1.90 12.12
CA ARG A 123 4.44 2.97 12.60
C ARG A 123 5.76 2.40 13.13
N ALA A 124 5.71 1.41 14.02
CA ALA A 124 6.89 0.77 14.57
C ALA A 124 7.77 0.15 13.48
N LEU A 125 7.16 -0.51 12.50
CA LEU A 125 7.86 -1.10 11.36
C LEU A 125 8.52 -0.03 10.49
N THR A 126 7.82 1.07 10.19
CA THR A 126 8.32 2.14 9.31
C THR A 126 9.41 2.97 9.99
N SER A 127 9.24 3.30 11.27
CA SER A 127 10.22 4.05 12.06
C SER A 127 11.48 3.24 12.34
N GLY A 128 11.37 1.91 12.47
CA GLY A 128 12.51 1.00 12.69
C GLY A 128 13.30 0.66 11.43
N GLY A 129 12.93 1.21 10.28
CA GLY A 129 13.60 0.96 9.00
C GLY A 129 14.98 1.62 8.90
N TYR A 130 15.81 1.14 7.96
CA TYR A 130 17.11 1.72 7.67
C TYR A 130 17.25 1.98 6.16
N PRO A 131 17.76 3.17 5.75
CA PRO A 131 18.11 4.33 6.57
C PRO A 131 16.90 4.95 7.28
N PRO A 132 17.09 5.64 8.42
CA PRO A 132 15.98 6.22 9.18
C PRO A 132 15.28 7.31 8.35
N LEU A 133 13.96 7.33 8.46
CA LEU A 133 13.12 8.31 7.77
C LEU A 133 12.77 9.49 8.68
N PRO A 134 12.60 10.71 8.14
CA PRO A 134 12.01 11.83 8.87
C PRO A 134 10.62 11.47 9.39
N GLU A 135 10.23 11.98 10.57
CA GLU A 135 8.95 11.71 11.21
C GLU A 135 7.76 12.02 10.29
N SER A 136 7.79 13.16 9.58
CA SER A 136 6.74 13.54 8.62
C SER A 136 6.55 12.50 7.51
N MET A 137 7.64 11.88 7.05
CA MET A 137 7.57 10.82 6.03
C MET A 137 7.04 9.51 6.62
N VAL A 138 7.37 9.19 7.87
CA VAL A 138 6.79 8.05 8.57
C VAL A 138 5.26 8.21 8.65
N GLU A 139 4.78 9.39 9.07
CA GLU A 139 3.35 9.69 9.15
C GLU A 139 2.65 9.56 7.80
N GLU A 140 3.24 10.07 6.73
CA GLU A 140 2.69 9.96 5.38
C GLU A 140 2.58 8.49 4.93
N ILE A 141 3.60 7.68 5.16
CA ILE A 141 3.62 6.25 4.81
C ILE A 141 2.57 5.49 5.62
N VAL A 142 2.47 5.75 6.92
CA VAL A 142 1.49 5.10 7.80
C VAL A 142 0.07 5.48 7.39
N ALA A 143 -0.21 6.77 7.18
CA ALA A 143 -1.53 7.24 6.72
C ALA A 143 -1.91 6.62 5.37
N ALA A 144 -0.99 6.58 4.41
CA ALA A 144 -1.20 5.93 3.12
C ALA A 144 -1.51 4.44 3.27
N ARG A 145 -0.81 3.73 4.17
CA ARG A 145 -1.04 2.32 4.46
C ARG A 145 -2.41 2.09 5.08
N MET A 146 -2.81 2.91 6.05
CA MET A 146 -4.15 2.81 6.66
C MET A 146 -5.26 3.08 5.65
N ALA A 147 -5.08 4.03 4.74
CA ALA A 147 -6.06 4.32 3.70
C ALA A 147 -6.34 3.14 2.75
N ARG A 148 -5.38 2.20 2.58
CA ARG A 148 -5.57 0.98 1.75
C ARG A 148 -6.65 0.05 2.32
N LYS A 149 -6.90 0.10 3.62
CA LYS A 149 -7.91 -0.75 4.29
C LYS A 149 -9.34 -0.56 3.75
N ALA A 150 -9.60 0.52 3.01
CA ALA A 150 -10.87 0.72 2.31
C ALA A 150 -11.25 -0.46 1.37
N VAL A 151 -10.28 -1.28 0.95
CA VAL A 151 -10.54 -2.47 0.13
C VAL A 151 -11.40 -3.51 0.85
N PHE A 152 -11.38 -3.56 2.19
CA PHE A 152 -12.17 -4.51 2.95
C PHE A 152 -13.68 -4.26 2.87
N ASP A 153 -14.08 -3.00 2.69
CA ASP A 153 -15.47 -2.55 2.81
C ASP A 153 -16.04 -1.96 1.50
N ARG A 154 -15.29 -2.08 0.39
CA ARG A 154 -15.72 -1.53 -0.90
C ARG A 154 -16.75 -2.41 -1.62
N GLU A 155 -17.46 -1.81 -2.59
CA GLU A 155 -18.34 -2.49 -3.52
C GLU A 155 -17.77 -2.41 -4.97
N PRO A 156 -17.73 -3.55 -5.71
CA PRO A 156 -18.01 -4.91 -5.28
C PRO A 156 -16.97 -5.41 -4.26
N MET A 157 -17.42 -6.30 -3.35
CA MET A 157 -16.58 -6.86 -2.29
C MET A 157 -15.40 -7.64 -2.85
N ALA A 158 -14.19 -7.37 -2.35
CA ALA A 158 -13.00 -8.16 -2.69
C ALA A 158 -12.91 -9.42 -1.82
N LEU A 159 -12.50 -10.54 -2.39
CA LEU A 159 -12.11 -11.73 -1.62
C LEU A 159 -10.63 -11.58 -1.22
N ILE A 160 -10.34 -11.65 0.08
CA ILE A 160 -9.01 -11.40 0.61
C ILE A 160 -8.53 -12.61 1.40
N GLU A 161 -7.45 -13.22 0.94
CA GLU A 161 -6.82 -14.38 1.58
C GLU A 161 -5.39 -14.01 2.02
N MET A 162 -5.02 -14.38 3.23
CA MET A 162 -3.66 -14.23 3.72
C MET A 162 -3.18 -15.55 4.33
N VAL A 163 -2.04 -16.03 3.85
CA VAL A 163 -1.26 -17.07 4.53
C VAL A 163 -0.01 -16.41 5.09
N LEU A 164 0.24 -16.56 6.37
CA LEU A 164 1.44 -16.03 7.02
C LEU A 164 2.17 -17.13 7.78
N GLU A 165 3.50 -16.99 7.81
CA GLU A 165 4.34 -17.87 8.62
C GLU A 165 4.05 -17.67 10.11
N GLU A 166 4.05 -18.74 10.90
CA GLU A 166 3.92 -18.66 12.36
C GLU A 166 5.03 -17.78 12.97
N SER A 167 6.21 -17.73 12.37
CA SER A 167 7.32 -16.87 12.79
C SER A 167 6.97 -15.38 12.76
N VAL A 168 6.08 -14.95 11.87
CA VAL A 168 5.58 -13.57 11.78
C VAL A 168 4.77 -13.21 13.02
N LEU A 169 3.96 -14.14 13.53
CA LEU A 169 3.13 -13.95 14.74
C LEU A 169 3.97 -13.88 16.03
N ARG A 170 5.19 -14.40 15.99
CA ARG A 170 6.11 -14.44 17.13
C ARG A 170 7.18 -13.35 17.11
N ARG A 171 7.26 -12.58 16.03
CA ARG A 171 8.24 -11.49 15.86
C ARG A 171 7.61 -10.15 16.18
N PRO A 172 7.95 -9.50 17.32
CA PRO A 172 7.46 -8.17 17.64
C PRO A 172 8.17 -7.11 16.80
N PHE A 173 7.40 -6.07 16.45
CA PHE A 173 7.93 -4.79 16.01
C PHE A 173 7.49 -3.72 17.01
N GLY A 174 8.44 -2.90 17.47
CA GLY A 174 8.23 -1.90 18.50
C GLY A 174 8.19 -2.51 19.91
N SER A 175 7.07 -3.05 20.35
CA SER A 175 6.89 -3.66 21.66
C SER A 175 5.97 -4.88 21.59
N TRP A 176 5.97 -5.66 22.71
CA TRP A 176 5.04 -6.78 22.86
C TRP A 176 3.58 -6.33 22.95
N ASP A 177 3.32 -5.14 23.51
CA ASP A 177 1.95 -4.58 23.54
C ASP A 177 1.44 -4.24 22.13
N ILE A 178 2.30 -3.67 21.28
CA ILE A 178 1.98 -3.44 19.87
C ILE A 178 1.70 -4.78 19.17
N MET A 179 2.52 -5.80 19.43
CA MET A 179 2.31 -7.12 18.84
C MET A 179 1.01 -7.77 19.33
N ARG A 180 0.69 -7.66 20.61
CA ARG A 180 -0.59 -8.13 21.15
C ARG A 180 -1.79 -7.43 20.49
N GLY A 181 -1.70 -6.11 20.29
CA GLY A 181 -2.71 -5.33 19.56
C GLY A 181 -2.85 -5.81 18.11
N GLN A 182 -1.73 -6.10 17.45
CA GLN A 182 -1.69 -6.63 16.09
C GLN A 182 -2.36 -8.01 16.00
N LEU A 183 -2.10 -8.93 16.93
CA LEU A 183 -2.73 -10.26 16.94
C LEU A 183 -4.25 -10.15 17.17
N LYS A 184 -4.70 -9.30 18.08
CA LYS A 184 -6.13 -9.03 18.28
C LYS A 184 -6.79 -8.49 17.02
N HIS A 185 -6.12 -7.60 16.30
CA HIS A 185 -6.62 -7.07 15.03
C HIS A 185 -6.73 -8.18 13.95
N LEU A 186 -5.81 -9.14 13.90
CA LEU A 186 -5.91 -10.29 13.00
C LEU A 186 -7.13 -11.17 13.33
N ILE A 187 -7.41 -11.38 14.61
CA ILE A 187 -8.61 -12.09 15.08
C ILE A 187 -9.88 -11.36 14.60
N ASP A 188 -9.94 -10.04 14.72
CA ASP A 188 -11.09 -9.26 14.25
C ASP A 188 -11.22 -9.29 12.72
N CYS A 189 -10.11 -9.23 12.00
CA CYS A 189 -10.10 -9.36 10.54
C CYS A 189 -10.61 -10.74 10.08
N SER A 190 -10.25 -11.83 10.78
CA SER A 190 -10.67 -13.19 10.40
C SER A 190 -12.19 -13.43 10.51
N ARG A 191 -12.90 -12.57 11.23
CA ARG A 191 -14.38 -12.64 11.37
C ARG A 191 -15.12 -12.01 10.19
N ARG A 192 -14.42 -11.32 9.29
CA ARG A 192 -15.04 -10.71 8.11
C ARG A 192 -15.41 -11.79 7.09
N PRO A 193 -16.60 -11.72 6.44
CA PRO A 193 -17.07 -12.76 5.53
C PRO A 193 -16.22 -12.90 4.26
N ASN A 194 -15.49 -11.86 3.91
CA ASN A 194 -14.64 -11.81 2.71
C ASN A 194 -13.14 -12.00 3.02
N VAL A 195 -12.78 -12.36 4.25
CA VAL A 195 -11.40 -12.52 4.69
C VAL A 195 -11.13 -13.94 5.14
N SER A 196 -10.03 -14.52 4.68
CA SER A 196 -9.51 -15.80 5.15
C SER A 196 -8.05 -15.64 5.60
N ILE A 197 -7.75 -16.00 6.84
CA ILE A 197 -6.40 -15.96 7.40
C ILE A 197 -5.98 -17.38 7.74
N GLN A 198 -4.82 -17.80 7.22
CA GLN A 198 -4.23 -19.11 7.51
C GLN A 198 -2.79 -18.94 7.99
N VAL A 199 -2.36 -19.81 8.88
CA VAL A 199 -1.00 -19.82 9.43
C VAL A 199 -0.24 -21.04 8.92
N LEU A 200 0.95 -20.81 8.38
CA LEU A 200 1.87 -21.89 8.01
C LEU A 200 2.77 -22.20 9.22
N PRO A 201 2.61 -23.37 9.86
CA PRO A 201 3.36 -23.70 11.06
C PRO A 201 4.86 -23.83 10.81
N MET A 202 5.69 -23.37 11.76
CA MET A 202 7.15 -23.47 11.69
C MET A 202 7.64 -24.92 11.51
N GLU A 203 6.92 -25.88 12.07
CA GLU A 203 7.27 -27.30 12.01
C GLU A 203 7.20 -27.89 10.59
N ARG A 204 6.55 -27.21 9.64
CA ARG A 204 6.52 -27.68 8.24
C ARG A 204 7.91 -27.80 7.64
N GLY A 205 8.85 -26.94 8.05
CA GLY A 205 10.26 -27.00 7.62
C GLY A 205 10.98 -28.26 8.05
N LEU A 206 10.59 -28.89 9.18
CA LEU A 206 11.22 -30.10 9.71
C LEU A 206 11.06 -31.33 8.78
N ARG A 207 10.07 -31.31 7.90
CA ARG A 207 9.82 -32.39 6.92
C ARG A 207 10.53 -32.16 5.60
N GLY A 208 11.40 -31.15 5.48
CA GLY A 208 12.13 -30.82 4.27
C GLY A 208 11.29 -30.29 3.12
N GLN A 209 9.99 -30.04 3.33
CA GLN A 209 9.06 -29.52 2.31
C GLN A 209 8.45 -28.22 2.79
N HIS A 210 8.89 -27.11 2.20
CA HIS A 210 8.38 -25.79 2.53
C HIS A 210 8.18 -24.99 1.25
N ALA A 211 6.93 -24.88 0.80
CA ALA A 211 6.61 -24.23 -0.47
C ALA A 211 6.86 -22.71 -0.46
N GLY A 212 6.87 -22.08 0.73
CA GLY A 212 7.10 -20.65 0.94
C GLY A 212 8.57 -20.21 0.99
N ALA A 213 9.55 -21.12 0.83
CA ALA A 213 10.97 -20.82 0.95
C ALA A 213 11.53 -19.76 -0.01
N TRP A 214 10.78 -19.39 -1.04
CA TRP A 214 11.19 -18.43 -2.06
C TRP A 214 10.78 -16.97 -1.77
N GLY A 215 10.28 -16.70 -0.58
CA GLY A 215 9.89 -15.35 -0.16
C GLY A 215 8.41 -15.03 -0.35
N PRO A 216 8.00 -13.81 0.05
CA PRO A 216 6.61 -13.38 0.02
C PRO A 216 6.12 -13.18 -1.42
N MET A 217 4.80 -13.28 -1.60
CA MET A 217 4.15 -13.00 -2.87
C MET A 217 2.72 -12.54 -2.67
N LYS A 218 2.22 -11.74 -3.61
CA LYS A 218 0.81 -11.34 -3.66
C LYS A 218 0.24 -11.65 -5.04
N LEU A 219 -0.87 -12.36 -5.08
CA LEU A 219 -1.63 -12.61 -6.28
C LEU A 219 -2.84 -11.69 -6.28
N VAL A 220 -3.08 -11.04 -7.40
CA VAL A 220 -4.20 -10.13 -7.58
C VAL A 220 -5.01 -10.51 -8.81
N GLN A 221 -6.31 -10.65 -8.64
CA GLN A 221 -7.24 -10.78 -9.76
C GLN A 221 -7.83 -9.41 -10.08
N THR A 222 -7.61 -8.94 -11.30
CA THR A 222 -8.13 -7.66 -11.75
C THR A 222 -9.63 -7.73 -12.08
N PRO A 223 -10.33 -6.58 -12.26
CA PRO A 223 -11.72 -6.56 -12.70
C PRO A 223 -11.96 -7.26 -14.04
N GLU A 224 -10.95 -7.31 -14.91
CA GLU A 224 -10.98 -8.05 -16.19
C GLU A 224 -10.69 -9.55 -16.03
N HIS A 225 -10.72 -10.07 -14.80
CA HIS A 225 -10.43 -11.47 -14.45
C HIS A 225 -9.02 -11.95 -14.81
N ARG A 226 -8.06 -11.04 -15.00
CA ARG A 226 -6.66 -11.38 -15.20
C ARG A 226 -5.97 -11.61 -13.85
N MET A 227 -5.18 -12.65 -13.77
CA MET A 227 -4.31 -12.89 -12.60
C MET A 227 -2.96 -12.23 -12.83
N MET A 228 -2.48 -11.54 -11.80
CA MET A 228 -1.15 -10.94 -11.77
C MET A 228 -0.45 -11.32 -10.45
N VAL A 229 0.88 -11.27 -10.44
CA VAL A 229 1.66 -11.57 -9.24
C VAL A 229 2.60 -10.41 -8.95
N TYR A 230 2.53 -9.91 -7.73
CA TYR A 230 3.46 -8.92 -7.23
C TYR A 230 4.47 -9.59 -6.29
N LEU A 231 5.75 -9.37 -6.61
CA LEU A 231 6.89 -9.82 -5.81
C LEU A 231 7.63 -8.58 -5.33
N GLU A 232 7.85 -8.49 -4.02
CA GLU A 232 8.56 -7.38 -3.39
C GLU A 232 9.88 -7.87 -2.79
N GLY A 233 10.93 -7.09 -2.98
CA GLY A 233 12.26 -7.31 -2.41
C GLY A 233 12.88 -5.98 -1.99
N GLN A 234 14.13 -5.96 -1.60
CA GLN A 234 14.95 -4.84 -1.11
C GLN A 234 14.79 -3.51 -1.90
N GLY A 235 13.64 -2.82 -1.75
CA GLY A 235 13.31 -1.57 -2.43
C GLY A 235 13.00 -1.70 -3.92
N THR A 236 12.82 -2.92 -4.41
CA THR A 236 12.41 -3.24 -5.79
C THR A 236 11.17 -4.09 -5.79
N SER A 237 10.46 -4.11 -6.91
CA SER A 237 9.34 -5.03 -7.09
C SER A 237 9.19 -5.44 -8.55
N ASN A 238 8.58 -6.60 -8.74
CA ASN A 238 8.19 -7.09 -10.04
C ASN A 238 6.69 -7.36 -10.06
N LEU A 239 6.01 -6.82 -11.05
CA LEU A 239 4.62 -7.13 -11.34
C LEU A 239 4.59 -8.07 -12.56
N LEU A 240 4.33 -9.35 -12.31
CA LEU A 240 4.30 -10.40 -13.33
C LEU A 240 2.89 -10.51 -13.90
N SER A 241 2.78 -10.53 -15.22
CA SER A 241 1.53 -10.69 -15.96
C SER A 241 1.61 -11.78 -17.04
N GLU A 242 2.80 -12.31 -17.31
CA GLU A 242 2.98 -13.40 -18.25
C GLU A 242 2.29 -14.67 -17.74
N PRO A 243 1.35 -15.28 -18.50
CA PRO A 243 0.53 -16.39 -18.02
C PRO A 243 1.29 -17.58 -17.45
N ALA A 244 2.42 -17.96 -18.08
CA ALA A 244 3.24 -19.07 -17.61
C ALA A 244 3.88 -18.81 -16.23
N GLU A 245 4.41 -17.59 -16.01
CA GLU A 245 5.01 -17.19 -14.75
C GLU A 245 3.95 -17.05 -13.64
N VAL A 246 2.79 -16.46 -13.97
CA VAL A 246 1.65 -16.32 -13.06
C VAL A 246 1.15 -17.70 -12.63
N THR A 247 0.96 -18.64 -13.58
CA THR A 247 0.52 -20.01 -13.30
C THR A 247 1.49 -20.73 -12.36
N GLN A 248 2.80 -20.58 -12.57
CA GLN A 248 3.81 -21.17 -11.69
C GLN A 248 3.70 -20.65 -10.25
N ARG A 249 3.48 -19.35 -10.07
CA ARG A 249 3.33 -18.72 -8.75
C ARG A 249 2.00 -19.10 -8.10
N PHE A 250 0.94 -19.21 -8.88
CA PHE A 250 -0.36 -19.67 -8.41
C PHE A 250 -0.28 -21.12 -7.86
N HIS A 251 0.36 -22.05 -8.57
CA HIS A 251 0.59 -23.40 -8.07
C HIS A 251 1.42 -23.42 -6.78
N ARG A 252 2.41 -22.55 -6.67
CA ARG A 252 3.19 -22.41 -5.44
C ARG A 252 2.31 -21.91 -4.29
N TYR A 253 1.51 -20.87 -4.51
CA TYR A 253 0.59 -20.36 -3.49
C TYR A 253 -0.43 -21.43 -3.07
N ALA A 254 -1.01 -22.17 -3.99
CA ALA A 254 -1.91 -23.29 -3.70
C ALA A 254 -1.22 -24.34 -2.81
N LYS A 255 0.07 -24.65 -3.07
CA LYS A 255 0.84 -25.58 -2.23
C LYS A 255 1.12 -25.01 -0.84
N ILE A 256 1.42 -23.70 -0.72
CA ILE A 256 1.58 -23.02 0.57
C ILE A 256 0.28 -23.14 1.39
N ARG A 257 -0.87 -22.84 0.80
CA ARG A 257 -2.17 -23.00 1.45
C ARG A 257 -2.44 -24.44 1.90
N ALA A 258 -2.09 -25.44 1.08
CA ALA A 258 -2.26 -26.85 1.44
C ALA A 258 -1.32 -27.29 2.59
N GLN A 259 -0.27 -26.54 2.88
CA GLN A 259 0.64 -26.79 4.00
C GLN A 259 0.24 -26.00 5.25
N ALA A 260 -0.56 -24.96 5.12
CA ALA A 260 -1.06 -24.13 6.23
C ALA A 260 -2.11 -24.87 7.06
N LEU A 261 -2.37 -24.38 8.26
CA LEU A 261 -3.52 -24.73 9.08
C LEU A 261 -4.81 -24.27 8.41
N GLY A 262 -5.91 -24.93 8.72
CA GLY A 262 -7.25 -24.43 8.35
C GLY A 262 -7.56 -23.09 9.02
N PRO A 263 -8.56 -22.32 8.54
CA PRO A 263 -8.89 -21.01 9.12
C PRO A 263 -9.19 -21.06 10.63
N ASP A 264 -9.97 -22.04 11.10
CA ASP A 264 -10.34 -22.18 12.52
C ASP A 264 -9.14 -22.57 13.40
N GLU A 265 -8.27 -23.46 12.91
CA GLU A 265 -7.04 -23.84 13.60
C GLU A 265 -6.05 -22.65 13.64
N SER A 266 -6.00 -21.86 12.58
CA SER A 266 -5.18 -20.64 12.51
C SER A 266 -5.68 -19.58 13.48
N LEU A 267 -6.99 -19.38 13.56
CA LEU A 267 -7.60 -18.46 14.53
C LEU A 267 -7.26 -18.89 15.96
N SER A 268 -7.44 -20.18 16.30
CA SER A 268 -7.10 -20.73 17.62
C SER A 268 -5.63 -20.54 17.97
N LEU A 269 -4.72 -20.67 16.99
CA LEU A 269 -3.30 -20.40 17.20
C LEU A 269 -3.04 -18.91 17.47
N ILE A 270 -3.65 -18.00 16.71
CA ILE A 270 -3.48 -16.57 16.90
C ILE A 270 -4.05 -16.11 18.25
N GLU A 271 -5.22 -16.62 18.66
CA GLU A 271 -5.83 -16.34 19.97
C GLU A 271 -4.94 -16.80 21.13
N ARG A 272 -4.38 -18.00 21.03
CA ARG A 272 -3.43 -18.52 22.03
C ARG A 272 -2.21 -17.61 22.15
N LEU A 273 -1.57 -17.26 21.03
CA LEU A 273 -0.40 -16.38 21.01
C LEU A 273 -0.71 -14.99 21.56
N ALA A 274 -1.90 -14.43 21.26
CA ALA A 274 -2.32 -13.15 21.84
C ALA A 274 -2.53 -13.21 23.34
N GLY A 275 -2.88 -14.37 23.88
CA GLY A 275 -3.03 -14.61 25.32
C GLY A 275 -1.70 -14.86 26.05
N GLU A 276 -0.66 -15.31 25.36
CA GLU A 276 0.69 -15.53 25.88
C GLU A 276 1.48 -14.22 26.05
N LEU A 277 1.12 -13.15 25.34
CA LEU A 277 1.74 -11.82 25.37
C LEU A 277 1.07 -10.90 26.41
#